data_95812f8651294aed5de1849002310504
#
_entry.id   95812f8651294aed5de1849002310504
#
_cell.length_a   1.000
_cell.length_b   1.000
_cell.length_c   1.000
_cell.angle_alpha   90.00
_cell.angle_beta   90.00
_cell.angle_gamma   90.00
#
_symmetry.space_group_name_H-M   'P 1'
#
loop_
_entity.id
_entity.type
_entity.pdbx_description
1 polymer ?
#
loop_
_entity_poly.entity_id
_entity_poly.type
_entity_poly.pdbx_seq_one_letter_code
_entity_poly.pdbx_strand_id
1 'polypeptide(L)'
;MNTTTNALTEAVYYILLALIEPKHGYGIMQQTAELSGGRLSLSAGTLYGALASLQEKGWIEPLPEEGRKKEYRITDRGREVLLQELERLTELVENGKQY
;
A
#
# COMPACT_ATOMS: atom_id res chain seq x y z
N MET A 1 -21.42 -10.10 16.82
CA MET A 1 -20.02 -9.74 16.95
C MET A 1 -19.43 -9.31 15.62
N ASN A 2 -18.72 -8.27 15.67
CA ASN A 2 -18.13 -7.78 14.45
C ASN A 2 -16.79 -8.45 14.21
N THR A 3 -16.71 -9.14 13.10
CA THR A 3 -15.47 -9.80 12.72
C THR A 3 -14.80 -9.03 11.57
N THR A 4 -15.08 -7.74 11.49
CA THR A 4 -14.49 -6.95 10.44
C THR A 4 -13.00 -7.07 10.53
N THR A 5 -12.42 -7.73 9.56
CA THR A 5 -10.99 -7.71 9.42
C THR A 5 -10.69 -6.54 8.51
N ASN A 6 -9.74 -5.74 8.90
CA ASN A 6 -9.30 -4.65 8.04
C ASN A 6 -8.15 -5.15 7.19
N ALA A 7 -8.30 -6.39 6.70
CA ALA A 7 -7.28 -7.00 5.87
C ALA A 7 -7.09 -6.20 4.60
N LEU A 8 -5.86 -5.90 4.29
CA LEU A 8 -5.51 -5.22 3.06
C LEU A 8 -5.33 -6.24 1.96
N THR A 9 -5.65 -5.84 0.73
CA THR A 9 -5.25 -6.67 -0.40
C THR A 9 -3.73 -6.62 -0.52
N GLU A 10 -3.16 -7.60 -1.17
CA GLU A 10 -1.73 -7.63 -1.40
C GLU A 10 -1.27 -6.37 -2.13
N ALA A 11 -2.04 -5.95 -3.13
CA ALA A 11 -1.69 -4.77 -3.90
C ALA A 11 -1.65 -3.52 -3.03
N VAL A 12 -2.66 -3.31 -2.20
CA VAL A 12 -2.70 -2.14 -1.31
C VAL A 12 -1.55 -2.18 -0.31
N TYR A 13 -1.28 -3.36 0.25
CA TYR A 13 -0.18 -3.51 1.19
C TYR A 13 1.14 -3.07 0.56
N TYR A 14 1.44 -3.56 -0.63
CA TYR A 14 2.68 -3.21 -1.30
C TYR A 14 2.71 -1.75 -1.75
N ILE A 15 1.57 -1.18 -2.14
CA ILE A 15 1.54 0.25 -2.48
C ILE A 15 1.89 1.08 -1.26
N LEU A 16 1.32 0.76 -0.09
CA LEU A 16 1.63 1.51 1.13
C LEU A 16 3.10 1.35 1.51
N LEU A 17 3.66 0.14 1.37
CA LEU A 17 5.08 -0.05 1.62
C LEU A 17 5.93 0.80 0.68
N ALA A 18 5.56 0.83 -0.59
CA ALA A 18 6.30 1.60 -1.59
C ALA A 18 6.29 3.09 -1.26
N LEU A 19 5.23 3.58 -0.62
CA LEU A 19 5.06 5.00 -0.35
C LEU A 19 5.58 5.44 1.00
N ILE A 20 6.30 4.58 1.71
CA ILE A 20 7.04 5.02 2.88
C ILE A 20 8.01 6.12 2.46
N GLU A 21 8.52 6.04 1.25
CA GLU A 21 9.25 7.15 0.64
C GLU A 21 8.45 7.69 -0.53
N PRO A 22 8.50 9.01 -0.78
CA PRO A 22 7.71 9.58 -1.88
C PRO A 22 8.07 8.98 -3.23
N LYS A 23 7.04 8.73 -4.04
CA LYS A 23 7.23 8.17 -5.39
C LYS A 23 6.13 8.63 -6.30
N HIS A 24 6.44 8.75 -7.58
CA HIS A 24 5.43 8.94 -8.62
C HIS A 24 4.92 7.57 -9.08
N GLY A 25 3.84 7.58 -9.86
CA GLY A 25 3.15 6.35 -10.23
C GLY A 25 4.02 5.27 -10.83
N TYR A 26 4.91 5.65 -11.75
CA TYR A 26 5.77 4.66 -12.38
C TYR A 26 6.68 3.98 -11.35
N GLY A 27 7.23 4.76 -10.42
CA GLY A 27 8.06 4.21 -9.36
C GLY A 27 7.31 3.27 -8.46
N ILE A 28 6.03 3.58 -8.19
CA ILE A 28 5.19 2.68 -7.41
C ILE A 28 5.01 1.35 -8.14
N MET A 29 4.70 1.41 -9.44
CA MET A 29 4.51 0.20 -10.23
C MET A 29 5.77 -0.67 -10.24
N GLN A 30 6.93 -0.04 -10.41
CA GLN A 30 8.19 -0.78 -10.39
C GLN A 30 8.44 -1.45 -9.05
N GLN A 31 8.27 -0.71 -7.96
CA GLN A 31 8.60 -1.25 -6.65
C GLN A 31 7.62 -2.33 -6.21
N THR A 32 6.33 -2.18 -6.51
CA THR A 32 5.37 -3.24 -6.17
C THR A 32 5.66 -4.51 -6.94
N ALA A 33 6.10 -4.40 -8.19
CA ALA A 33 6.49 -5.58 -8.96
C ALA A 33 7.73 -6.23 -8.33
N GLU A 34 8.73 -5.44 -7.96
CA GLU A 34 9.93 -5.96 -7.33
C GLU A 34 9.64 -6.64 -5.99
N LEU A 35 8.87 -5.96 -5.14
CA LEU A 35 8.55 -6.50 -3.81
C LEU A 35 7.77 -7.80 -3.90
N SER A 36 6.92 -7.93 -4.89
CA SER A 36 6.09 -9.13 -5.03
C SER A 36 6.79 -10.24 -5.82
N GLY A 37 8.04 -10.04 -6.23
CA GLY A 37 8.74 -11.03 -7.05
C GLY A 37 8.10 -11.19 -8.41
N GLY A 38 7.48 -10.14 -8.91
CA GLY A 38 6.83 -10.17 -10.21
C GLY A 38 5.39 -10.64 -10.19
N ARG A 39 4.85 -11.03 -9.02
CA ARG A 39 3.47 -11.50 -8.96
C ARG A 39 2.45 -10.39 -9.20
N LEU A 40 2.79 -9.17 -8.82
CA LEU A 40 1.92 -8.03 -9.04
C LEU A 40 2.45 -7.21 -10.19
N SER A 41 1.62 -7.04 -11.21
CA SER A 41 1.93 -6.19 -12.32
C SER A 41 0.74 -5.25 -12.51
N LEU A 42 0.81 -4.11 -11.84
CA LEU A 42 -0.31 -3.17 -11.86
C LEU A 42 -0.31 -2.35 -13.13
N SER A 43 -1.48 -2.31 -13.78
CA SER A 43 -1.65 -1.40 -14.91
C SER A 43 -1.80 0.02 -14.36
N ALA A 44 -1.58 1.01 -15.22
CA ALA A 44 -1.73 2.40 -14.81
C ALA A 44 -3.16 2.66 -14.31
N GLY A 45 -4.16 2.14 -15.01
CA GLY A 45 -5.54 2.36 -14.58
C GLY A 45 -5.83 1.78 -13.21
N THR A 46 -5.37 0.56 -12.97
CA THR A 46 -5.56 -0.08 -11.67
C THR A 46 -4.82 0.70 -10.58
N LEU A 47 -3.57 1.11 -10.87
CA LEU A 47 -2.80 1.85 -9.89
C LEU A 47 -3.47 3.17 -9.53
N TYR A 48 -3.85 3.97 -10.53
CA TYR A 48 -4.41 5.29 -10.22
C TYR A 48 -5.78 5.19 -9.58
N GLY A 49 -6.54 4.14 -9.88
CA GLY A 49 -7.78 3.87 -9.16
C GLY A 49 -7.52 3.58 -7.68
N ALA A 50 -6.49 2.77 -7.41
CA ALA A 50 -6.12 2.47 -6.04
C ALA A 50 -5.63 3.72 -5.31
N LEU A 51 -4.80 4.53 -5.97
CA LEU A 51 -4.28 5.75 -5.35
C LEU A 51 -5.41 6.71 -5.00
N ALA A 52 -6.40 6.86 -5.88
CA ALA A 52 -7.55 7.71 -5.59
C ALA A 52 -8.29 7.22 -4.35
N SER A 53 -8.51 5.92 -4.24
CA SER A 53 -9.18 5.35 -3.10
C SER A 53 -8.39 5.54 -1.81
N LEU A 54 -7.09 5.31 -1.86
CA LEU A 54 -6.24 5.46 -0.68
C LEU A 54 -6.14 6.91 -0.24
N GLN A 55 -6.12 7.82 -1.19
CA GLN A 55 -6.09 9.24 -0.88
C GLN A 55 -7.40 9.66 -0.22
N GLU A 56 -8.53 9.15 -0.71
CA GLU A 56 -9.83 9.43 -0.12
C GLU A 56 -9.90 8.96 1.32
N LYS A 57 -9.28 7.82 1.62
CA LYS A 57 -9.23 7.29 2.98
C LYS A 57 -8.25 8.04 3.87
N GLY A 58 -7.43 8.91 3.32
CA GLY A 58 -6.45 9.64 4.08
C GLY A 58 -5.20 8.83 4.41
N TRP A 59 -4.98 7.71 3.73
CA TRP A 59 -3.82 6.86 3.99
C TRP A 59 -2.58 7.29 3.21
N ILE A 60 -2.79 8.00 2.12
CA ILE A 60 -1.70 8.59 1.34
C ILE A 60 -2.07 10.03 1.01
N GLU A 61 -1.08 10.82 0.64
CA GLU A 61 -1.32 12.20 0.24
C GLU A 61 -0.43 12.55 -0.95
N PRO A 62 -0.94 13.42 -1.84
CA PRO A 62 -0.10 13.92 -2.91
C PRO A 62 0.83 14.97 -2.36
N LEU A 63 2.03 15.04 -2.91
CA LEU A 63 2.96 16.08 -2.55
C LEU A 63 2.80 17.27 -3.51
N PRO A 64 3.24 18.45 -3.10
CA PRO A 64 3.23 19.59 -4.00
C PRO A 64 4.03 19.25 -5.27
N GLU A 65 3.45 19.59 -6.40
CA GLU A 65 4.10 19.29 -7.67
C GLU A 65 5.27 20.23 -7.92
N GLU A 66 6.42 19.64 -8.21
CA GLU A 66 7.58 20.38 -8.69
C GLU A 66 7.92 19.77 -10.03
N GLY A 67 7.34 20.33 -11.08
CA GLY A 67 7.53 19.80 -12.40
C GLY A 67 6.31 19.00 -12.84
N ARG A 68 6.54 17.98 -13.67
CA ARG A 68 5.43 17.27 -14.32
C ARG A 68 4.95 16.03 -13.61
N LYS A 69 5.73 15.50 -12.66
CA LYS A 69 5.41 14.23 -12.05
C LYS A 69 4.81 14.45 -10.67
N LYS A 70 3.63 13.89 -10.50
CA LYS A 70 2.95 13.94 -9.22
C LYS A 70 3.45 12.80 -8.36
N GLU A 71 3.96 13.15 -7.17
CA GLU A 71 4.40 12.17 -6.21
C GLU A 71 3.41 12.03 -5.09
N TYR A 72 3.43 10.86 -4.46
CA TYR A 72 2.58 10.56 -3.31
C TYR A 72 3.45 10.03 -2.19
N ARG A 73 2.94 10.12 -0.98
CA ARG A 73 3.60 9.48 0.15
C ARG A 73 2.55 8.99 1.14
N ILE A 74 2.97 8.05 1.98
CA ILE A 74 2.10 7.53 3.03
C ILE A 74 1.91 8.61 4.11
N THR A 75 0.70 8.66 4.69
CA THR A 75 0.43 9.57 5.80
C THR A 75 0.66 8.84 7.12
N ASP A 76 0.61 9.58 8.24
CA ASP A 76 0.67 8.93 9.56
C ASP A 76 -0.45 7.92 9.71
N ARG A 77 -1.65 8.26 9.23
CA ARG A 77 -2.77 7.33 9.27
C ARG A 77 -2.47 6.06 8.46
N GLY A 78 -1.89 6.23 7.28
CA GLY A 78 -1.53 5.10 6.46
C GLY A 78 -0.47 4.22 7.12
N ARG A 79 0.47 4.84 7.85
CA ARG A 79 1.46 4.06 8.60
C ARG A 79 0.81 3.24 9.69
N GLU A 80 -0.17 3.79 10.39
CA GLU A 80 -0.92 3.05 11.39
C GLU A 80 -1.62 1.84 10.78
N VAL A 81 -2.27 2.05 9.62
CA VAL A 81 -2.96 0.98 8.92
C VAL A 81 -1.97 -0.11 8.54
N LEU A 82 -0.81 0.28 8.02
CA LEU A 82 0.21 -0.67 7.61
C LEU A 82 0.75 -1.47 8.80
N LEU A 83 0.98 -0.82 9.94
CA LEU A 83 1.46 -1.50 11.13
C LEU A 83 0.42 -2.48 11.67
N GLN A 84 -0.85 -2.10 11.67
CA GLN A 84 -1.92 -2.99 12.09
C GLN A 84 -1.98 -4.22 11.20
N GLU A 85 -1.81 -4.03 9.91
CA GLU A 85 -1.81 -5.14 8.98
C GLU A 85 -0.61 -6.06 9.22
N LEU A 86 0.55 -5.47 9.47
CA LEU A 86 1.74 -6.27 9.76
C LEU A 86 1.54 -7.11 11.02
N GLU A 87 0.94 -6.54 12.06
CA GLU A 87 0.64 -7.28 13.28
C GLU A 87 -0.33 -8.42 13.01
N ARG A 88 -1.37 -8.15 12.20
CA ARG A 88 -2.34 -9.18 11.85
C ARG A 88 -1.67 -10.32 11.09
N LEU A 89 -0.84 -10.00 10.11
CA LEU A 89 -0.15 -11.01 9.31
C LEU A 89 0.81 -11.82 10.16
N THR A 90 1.50 -11.16 11.08
CA THR A 90 2.42 -11.87 11.98
C THR A 90 1.66 -12.87 12.84
N GLU A 91 0.51 -12.47 13.37
CA GLU A 91 -0.31 -13.37 14.17
C GLU A 91 -0.77 -14.57 13.34
N LEU A 92 -1.21 -14.32 12.11
CA LEU A 92 -1.64 -15.41 11.25
C LEU A 92 -0.51 -16.38 10.98
N VAL A 93 0.69 -15.87 10.74
CA VAL A 93 1.85 -16.72 10.50
C VAL A 93 2.16 -17.56 11.74
N GLU A 94 2.19 -16.92 12.91
CA GLU A 94 2.51 -17.64 14.15
C GLU A 94 1.49 -18.72 14.44
N ASN A 95 0.21 -18.42 14.24
CA ASN A 95 -0.84 -19.43 14.44
C ASN A 95 -0.68 -20.58 13.45
N GLY A 96 -0.35 -20.27 12.20
CA GLY A 96 -0.16 -21.32 11.19
C GLY A 96 1.00 -22.23 11.49
N LYS A 97 2.06 -21.68 12.12
CA LYS A 97 3.23 -22.48 12.44
C LYS A 97 2.98 -23.56 13.50
N GLN A 98 1.86 -23.45 14.23
CA GLN A 98 1.53 -24.42 15.25
C GLN A 98 0.89 -25.66 14.68
N TYR A 99 0.61 -25.69 13.43
CA TYR A 99 -0.02 -26.81 12.74
C TYR A 99 0.83 -27.25 11.55
#